data_22db730131ce2de6cd557b031b0d8e65
#
_entry.id   22db730131ce2de6cd557b031b0d8e65
#
_cell.length_a   1.000
_cell.length_b   1.000
_cell.length_c   1.000
_cell.angle_alpha   90.00
_cell.angle_beta   90.00
_cell.angle_gamma   90.00
#
_symmetry.space_group_name_H-M   'P 1'
#
loop_
_entity.id
_entity.type
_entity.pdbx_description
1 polymer ?
#
loop_
_entity_poly.entity_id
_entity_poly.type
_entity_poly.pdbx_seq_one_letter_code
_entity_poly.pdbx_strand_id
1 'polypeptide(L)'
;ALCKKLHGKIRQCVITNGTVEAQREKLKGSGLGQYMDGIFISDEIGVEKPNIGFFRPVLELLKGIEPNRILLVGDSLTSDMRGGNNIGAKCCWYNPKKKKNTTEVHIDYDISKLCDVEKILK
;
A
#
# COMPACT_ATOMS: atom_id res chain seq x y z
N ALA A 1 -17.25 0.98 1.26
CA ALA A 1 -16.37 2.10 1.41
C ALA A 1 -15.47 2.29 0.20
N LEU A 2 -14.28 2.88 0.39
CA LEU A 2 -13.40 3.28 -0.71
C LEU A 2 -12.99 2.10 -1.61
N CYS A 3 -12.57 0.99 -1.04
CA CYS A 3 -12.11 -0.17 -1.81
C CYS A 3 -13.21 -0.75 -2.70
N LYS A 4 -14.42 -0.84 -2.19
CA LYS A 4 -15.58 -1.28 -2.97
C LYS A 4 -15.85 -0.33 -4.13
N LYS A 5 -15.78 0.97 -3.87
CA LYS A 5 -16.03 2.03 -4.87
C LYS A 5 -15.01 1.98 -6.01
N LEU A 6 -13.75 1.66 -5.71
CA LEU A 6 -12.67 1.60 -6.68
C LEU A 6 -12.54 0.24 -7.37
N HIS A 7 -13.22 -0.79 -6.86
CA HIS A 7 -13.15 -2.14 -7.42
C HIS A 7 -13.55 -2.16 -8.89
N GLY A 8 -12.72 -2.75 -9.72
CA GLY A 8 -12.93 -2.81 -11.17
C GLY A 8 -12.51 -1.57 -11.95
N LYS A 9 -12.24 -0.45 -11.26
CA LYS A 9 -11.79 0.80 -11.89
C LYS A 9 -10.28 0.93 -11.92
N ILE A 10 -9.64 0.47 -10.84
CA ILE A 10 -8.18 0.44 -10.70
C ILE A 10 -7.78 -0.89 -10.09
N ARG A 11 -6.51 -1.28 -10.25
CA ARG A 11 -5.98 -2.45 -9.57
C ARG A 11 -5.69 -2.09 -8.12
N GLN A 12 -6.16 -2.93 -7.20
CA GLN A 12 -5.97 -2.73 -5.77
C GLN A 12 -5.27 -3.93 -5.15
N CYS A 13 -4.24 -3.66 -4.34
CA CYS A 13 -3.49 -4.70 -3.66
C CYS A 13 -3.35 -4.36 -2.18
N VAL A 14 -3.35 -5.38 -1.33
CA VAL A 14 -2.98 -5.23 0.08
C VAL A 14 -1.53 -5.66 0.22
N ILE A 15 -0.73 -4.83 0.89
CA ILE A 15 0.65 -5.14 1.26
C ILE A 15 0.76 -5.00 2.78
N THR A 16 1.25 -6.02 3.46
CA THR A 16 1.29 -6.01 4.91
C THR A 16 2.45 -6.82 5.45
N ASN A 17 3.05 -6.34 6.56
CA ASN A 17 4.00 -7.11 7.34
C ASN A 17 3.21 -7.89 8.38
N GLY A 18 3.64 -9.11 8.67
CA GLY A 18 3.02 -9.93 9.69
C GLY A 18 2.88 -11.39 9.28
N THR A 19 2.19 -12.16 10.09
CA THR A 19 1.96 -13.57 9.84
C THR A 19 0.79 -13.77 8.87
N VAL A 20 0.85 -14.84 8.08
CA VAL A 20 -0.21 -15.21 7.13
C VAL A 20 -1.53 -15.34 7.88
N GLU A 21 -1.52 -16.07 8.98
CA GLU A 21 -2.70 -16.37 9.77
C GLU A 21 -3.40 -15.11 10.29
N ALA A 22 -2.64 -14.23 10.95
CA ALA A 22 -3.17 -12.99 11.52
C ALA A 22 -3.73 -12.05 10.44
N GLN A 23 -3.01 -11.89 9.34
CA GLN A 23 -3.42 -10.96 8.29
C GLN A 23 -4.61 -11.47 7.48
N ARG A 24 -4.67 -12.76 7.19
CA ARG A 24 -5.81 -13.35 6.48
C ARG A 24 -7.08 -13.31 7.34
N GLU A 25 -6.97 -13.49 8.66
CA GLU A 25 -8.09 -13.33 9.58
C GLU A 25 -8.64 -11.91 9.55
N LYS A 26 -7.78 -10.92 9.59
CA LYS A 26 -8.19 -9.51 9.51
C LYS A 26 -8.91 -9.19 8.21
N LEU A 27 -8.38 -9.67 7.10
CA LEU A 27 -8.95 -9.44 5.77
C LEU A 27 -10.32 -10.13 5.63
N LYS A 28 -10.43 -11.34 6.14
CA LYS A 28 -11.69 -12.08 6.15
C LYS A 28 -12.74 -11.36 6.97
N GLY A 29 -12.38 -10.91 8.17
CA GLY A 29 -13.29 -10.20 9.07
C GLY A 29 -13.75 -8.86 8.54
N SER A 30 -12.89 -8.14 7.82
CA SER A 30 -13.21 -6.83 7.26
C SER A 30 -13.95 -6.90 5.91
N GLY A 31 -13.88 -8.06 5.23
CA GLY A 31 -14.44 -8.21 3.88
C GLY A 31 -13.64 -7.51 2.78
N LEU A 32 -12.49 -6.92 3.10
CA LEU A 32 -11.68 -6.17 2.12
C LEU A 32 -11.07 -7.06 1.04
N GLY A 33 -10.76 -8.32 1.37
CA GLY A 33 -10.10 -9.23 0.44
C GLY A 33 -10.83 -9.41 -0.88
N GLN A 34 -12.17 -9.35 -0.87
CA GLN A 34 -12.99 -9.53 -2.07
C GLN A 34 -12.80 -8.41 -3.11
N TYR A 35 -12.29 -7.26 -2.69
CA TYR A 35 -12.06 -6.11 -3.58
C TYR A 35 -10.62 -6.00 -4.05
N MET A 36 -9.75 -6.92 -3.64
CA MET A 36 -8.32 -6.86 -3.92
C MET A 36 -7.93 -7.75 -5.09
N ASP A 37 -7.07 -7.22 -5.96
CA ASP A 37 -6.49 -7.96 -7.07
C ASP A 37 -5.31 -8.82 -6.61
N GLY A 38 -4.70 -8.48 -5.48
CA GLY A 38 -3.62 -9.25 -4.89
C GLY A 38 -3.45 -8.93 -3.41
N ILE A 39 -2.99 -9.92 -2.65
CA ILE A 39 -2.72 -9.78 -1.22
C ILE A 39 -1.31 -10.30 -0.98
N PHE A 40 -0.44 -9.45 -0.45
CA PHE A 40 0.97 -9.73 -0.26
C PHE A 40 1.34 -9.58 1.22
N ILE A 41 1.77 -10.68 1.82
CA ILE A 41 2.07 -10.77 3.25
C ILE A 41 3.54 -11.14 3.43
N SER A 42 4.27 -10.40 4.26
CA SER A 42 5.71 -10.58 4.45
C SER A 42 6.09 -12.02 4.82
N ASP A 43 5.29 -12.65 5.67
CA ASP A 43 5.55 -14.02 6.12
C ASP A 43 5.48 -15.04 4.96
N GLU A 44 4.59 -14.83 3.98
CA GLU A 44 4.49 -15.65 2.77
C GLU A 44 5.66 -15.42 1.83
N ILE A 45 6.08 -14.16 1.71
CA ILE A 45 7.13 -13.76 0.76
C ILE A 45 8.52 -14.06 1.29
N GLY A 46 8.70 -14.02 2.61
CA GLY A 46 9.97 -14.28 3.27
C GLY A 46 10.80 -13.06 3.60
N VAL A 47 10.35 -11.86 3.20
CA VAL A 47 10.98 -10.59 3.54
C VAL A 47 9.93 -9.55 3.86
N GLU A 48 10.28 -8.58 4.69
CA GLU A 48 9.37 -7.50 5.11
C GLU A 48 9.60 -6.21 4.34
N LYS A 49 8.55 -5.37 4.26
CA LYS A 49 8.73 -3.99 3.81
C LYS A 49 9.73 -3.28 4.75
N PRO A 50 10.57 -2.39 4.31
CA PRO A 50 10.64 -1.78 2.96
C PRO A 50 11.58 -2.50 1.99
N ASN A 51 12.03 -3.72 2.30
CA ASN A 51 12.95 -4.47 1.45
C ASN A 51 12.35 -4.63 0.05
N ILE A 52 13.14 -4.34 -0.98
CA ILE A 52 12.67 -4.40 -2.37
C ILE A 52 12.20 -5.80 -2.75
N GLY A 53 12.77 -6.84 -2.12
CA GLY A 53 12.33 -8.22 -2.34
C GLY A 53 10.88 -8.48 -1.97
N PHE A 54 10.34 -7.72 -1.01
CA PHE A 54 8.92 -7.80 -0.67
C PHE A 54 8.05 -7.36 -1.86
N PHE A 55 8.50 -6.34 -2.59
CA PHE A 55 7.72 -5.74 -3.66
C PHE A 55 7.84 -6.45 -5.00
N ARG A 56 8.77 -7.39 -5.16
CA ARG A 56 8.94 -8.12 -6.43
C ARG A 56 7.65 -8.81 -6.90
N PRO A 57 6.94 -9.60 -6.07
CA PRO A 57 5.68 -10.19 -6.51
C PRO A 57 4.59 -9.16 -6.77
N VAL A 58 4.60 -8.04 -6.04
CA VAL A 58 3.65 -6.94 -6.28
C VAL A 58 3.88 -6.34 -7.66
N LEU A 59 5.14 -6.05 -7.99
CA LEU A 59 5.52 -5.48 -9.28
C LEU A 59 5.26 -6.44 -10.44
N GLU A 60 5.39 -7.75 -10.21
CA GLU A 60 5.06 -8.77 -11.21
C GLU A 60 3.57 -8.75 -11.54
N LEU A 61 2.71 -8.63 -10.52
CA LEU A 61 1.26 -8.50 -10.73
C LEU A 61 0.93 -7.23 -11.51
N LEU A 62 1.66 -6.15 -11.23
CA LEU A 62 1.46 -4.84 -11.85
C LEU A 62 2.33 -4.62 -13.10
N LYS A 63 2.84 -5.70 -13.67
CA LYS A 63 3.68 -5.66 -14.87
C LYS A 63 3.00 -4.86 -15.99
N GLY A 64 3.76 -3.99 -16.62
CA GLY A 64 3.25 -3.10 -17.66
C GLY A 64 2.79 -1.74 -17.14
N ILE A 65 2.75 -1.56 -15.83
CA ILE A 65 2.40 -0.28 -15.21
C ILE A 65 3.68 0.40 -14.77
N GLU A 66 3.88 1.65 -15.20
CA GLU A 66 5.05 2.44 -14.80
C GLU A 66 5.02 2.66 -13.29
N PRO A 67 6.16 2.55 -12.58
CA PRO A 67 6.19 2.74 -11.12
C PRO A 67 5.57 4.07 -10.65
N ASN A 68 5.79 5.15 -11.38
CA ASN A 68 5.23 6.46 -11.04
C ASN A 68 3.71 6.54 -11.20
N ARG A 69 3.08 5.50 -11.73
CA ARG A 69 1.62 5.38 -11.81
C ARG A 69 1.05 4.46 -10.73
N ILE A 70 1.91 4.00 -9.83
CA ILE A 70 1.52 3.21 -8.66
C ILE A 70 1.41 4.17 -7.48
N LEU A 71 0.29 4.15 -6.79
CA LEU A 71 0.10 4.91 -5.56
C LEU A 71 0.14 3.95 -4.37
N LEU A 72 1.11 4.15 -3.48
CA LEU A 72 1.24 3.37 -2.27
C LEU A 72 0.69 4.19 -1.09
N VAL A 73 -0.34 3.68 -0.45
CA VAL A 73 -1.01 4.33 0.69
C VAL A 73 -0.67 3.57 1.96
N GLY A 74 -0.18 4.26 2.96
CA GLY A 74 0.14 3.63 4.24
C GLY A 74 0.43 4.65 5.34
N ASP A 75 0.51 4.17 6.57
CA ASP A 75 0.74 5.02 7.75
C ASP A 75 2.18 4.96 8.27
N SER A 76 2.97 4.02 7.82
CA SER A 76 4.35 3.85 8.28
C SER A 76 5.35 4.52 7.34
N LEU A 77 6.13 5.47 7.86
CA LEU A 77 7.21 6.11 7.09
C LEU A 77 8.35 5.14 6.80
N THR A 78 8.67 4.25 7.73
CA THR A 78 9.83 3.38 7.64
C THR A 78 9.60 2.09 6.86
N SER A 79 8.36 1.63 6.75
CA SER A 79 8.05 0.43 5.97
C SER A 79 7.30 0.76 4.68
N ASP A 80 6.12 1.40 4.78
CA ASP A 80 5.28 1.68 3.61
C ASP A 80 5.87 2.76 2.71
N MET A 81 6.14 3.92 3.27
CA MET A 81 6.60 5.06 2.47
C MET A 81 8.01 4.86 1.96
N ARG A 82 8.91 4.34 2.80
CA ARG A 82 10.26 3.99 2.37
C ARG A 82 10.22 2.92 1.28
N GLY A 83 9.33 1.93 1.43
CA GLY A 83 9.14 0.91 0.42
C GLY A 83 8.70 1.49 -0.92
N GLY A 84 7.76 2.43 -0.89
CA GLY A 84 7.33 3.14 -2.08
C GLY A 84 8.45 3.91 -2.76
N ASN A 85 9.30 4.60 -1.97
CA ASN A 85 10.50 5.28 -2.49
C ASN A 85 11.43 4.29 -3.17
N ASN A 86 11.65 3.11 -2.58
CA ASN A 86 12.56 2.10 -3.11
C ASN A 86 12.14 1.55 -4.47
N ILE A 87 10.85 1.56 -4.78
CA ILE A 87 10.33 1.05 -6.06
C ILE A 87 9.93 2.16 -7.03
N GLY A 88 10.08 3.42 -6.65
CA GLY A 88 9.73 4.56 -7.50
C GLY A 88 8.24 4.87 -7.57
N ALA A 89 7.43 4.35 -6.65
CA ALA A 89 6.00 4.61 -6.60
C ALA A 89 5.72 5.98 -5.98
N LYS A 90 4.53 6.51 -6.28
CA LYS A 90 4.02 7.69 -5.58
C LYS A 90 3.59 7.27 -4.17
N CYS A 91 3.95 8.05 -3.17
CA CYS A 91 3.70 7.74 -1.77
C CYS A 91 2.65 8.65 -1.18
N CYS A 92 1.60 8.06 -0.65
CA CYS A 92 0.52 8.75 0.04
C CYS A 92 0.55 8.36 1.52
N TRP A 93 1.01 9.28 2.35
CA TRP A 93 1.12 9.03 3.77
C TRP A 93 -0.20 9.29 4.47
N TYR A 94 -0.82 8.23 5.00
CA TYR A 94 -2.00 8.36 5.84
C TYR A 94 -1.56 8.81 7.22
N ASN A 95 -1.82 10.08 7.52
CA ASN A 95 -1.28 10.78 8.70
C ASN A 95 -2.41 11.51 9.46
N PRO A 96 -3.34 10.74 10.09
CA PRO A 96 -4.49 11.34 10.76
C PRO A 96 -4.11 12.23 11.95
N LYS A 97 -2.96 11.96 12.57
CA LYS A 97 -2.46 12.74 13.72
C LYS A 97 -1.63 13.95 13.30
N LYS A 98 -1.47 14.17 12.01
CA LYS A 98 -0.70 15.29 11.43
C LYS A 98 0.71 15.37 12.00
N LYS A 99 1.38 14.23 12.08
CA LYS A 99 2.77 14.15 12.53
C LYS A 99 3.69 14.77 11.49
N LYS A 100 4.85 15.27 11.95
CA LYS A 100 5.88 15.79 11.07
C LYS A 100 6.76 14.66 10.55
N ASN A 101 7.10 14.69 9.26
CA ASN A 101 8.06 13.75 8.70
C ASN A 101 9.47 14.22 9.05
N THR A 102 10.13 13.49 9.96
CA THR A 102 11.49 13.78 10.40
C THR A 102 12.53 12.92 9.72
N THR A 103 12.13 12.16 8.68
CA THR A 103 13.00 11.25 7.93
C THR A 103 13.35 11.85 6.57
N GLU A 104 14.28 11.21 5.84
CA GLU A 104 14.59 11.57 4.46
C GLU A 104 13.63 10.94 3.43
N VAL A 105 12.63 10.22 3.90
CA VAL A 105 11.64 9.57 3.03
C VAL A 105 10.79 10.62 2.31
N HIS A 106 10.71 10.49 0.99
CA HIS A 106 9.92 11.40 0.16
C HIS A 106 8.44 11.04 0.22
N ILE A 107 7.60 12.05 0.47
CA ILE A 107 6.13 11.91 0.53
C ILE A 107 5.52 12.78 -0.55
N ASP A 108 4.73 12.18 -1.44
CA ASP A 108 4.04 12.93 -2.50
C ASP A 108 2.72 13.50 -1.99
N TYR A 109 2.01 12.78 -1.13
CA TYR A 109 0.73 13.20 -0.57
C TYR A 109 0.68 12.87 0.92
N ASP A 110 0.21 13.81 1.73
CA ASP A 110 0.03 13.64 3.18
C ASP A 110 -1.45 13.86 3.46
N ILE A 111 -2.18 12.79 3.82
CA ILE A 111 -3.63 12.84 4.01
C ILE A 111 -4.01 12.47 5.43
N SER A 112 -5.08 13.06 5.93
CA SER A 112 -5.62 12.75 7.26
C SER A 112 -6.84 11.83 7.21
N LYS A 113 -7.46 11.67 6.04
CA LYS A 113 -8.63 10.81 5.83
C LYS A 113 -8.39 9.92 4.60
N LEU A 114 -8.73 8.63 4.72
CA LEU A 114 -8.56 7.70 3.61
C LEU A 114 -9.39 8.07 2.38
N CYS A 115 -10.56 8.68 2.56
CA CYS A 115 -11.38 9.11 1.44
C CYS A 115 -10.71 10.16 0.55
N ASP A 116 -9.67 10.84 1.04
CA ASP A 116 -8.91 11.80 0.25
C ASP A 116 -8.12 11.14 -0.89
N VAL A 117 -7.87 9.82 -0.80
CA VAL A 117 -7.23 9.04 -1.87
C VAL A 117 -8.01 9.15 -3.18
N GLU A 118 -9.34 9.15 -3.09
CA GLU A 118 -10.19 9.25 -4.28
C GLU A 118 -9.92 10.55 -5.06
N LYS A 119 -9.67 11.64 -4.34
CA LYS A 119 -9.35 12.94 -4.96
C LYS A 119 -8.01 12.90 -5.69
N ILE A 120 -7.04 12.17 -5.14
CA ILE A 120 -5.72 12.01 -5.74
C ILE A 120 -5.79 11.22 -7.04
N LEU A 121 -6.67 10.21 -7.09
CA LEU A 121 -6.80 9.30 -8.23
C LEU A 121 -7.56 9.90 -9.42
N LYS A 122 -8.17 11.04 -9.24
CA LYS A 122 -8.91 11.70 -10.33
C LYS A 122 -8.02 12.50 -11.27
#